data_23ae3b496e737f36fa0b67d289c1fed8
#
_entry.id   23ae3b496e737f36fa0b67d289c1fed8
#
_cell.length_a   1.000
_cell.length_b   1.000
_cell.length_c   1.000
_cell.angle_alpha   90.00
_cell.angle_beta   90.00
_cell.angle_gamma   90.00
#
_symmetry.space_group_name_H-M   'P 1'
#
loop_
_entity.id
_entity.type
_entity.pdbx_description
1 polymer ?
#
loop_
_entity_poly.entity_id
_entity_poly.type
_entity_poly.pdbx_seq_one_letter_code
_entity_poly.pdbx_strand_id
1 'polypeptide(L)'
;MLDIRFVRENPDLVKENIRKKFQNAKLPLVDEAIALDAERRQAIADGETLKAERNKLSKANGPLFGQLKKCTDEAKKAELQAQIDANNAAVKADAERMAQLEAKKEHAEAALNKIMMVIPQMIDPAVPIGKDDSYNVEVERFGEATVPEFEIPYHTDIMERFDGIDMDAAARVSGSGFYYLLGDIARMHEAVLAYGRDFMINKGFTYCIPPFMIHGNVVEGVMSQTDMDGMMYKIEGEDLYLIGTSEHSMIGRYIDQILPERALPQTLTSYSPCFRKEKGAHGIEERGIYRIHQFEKQEMIVVCKPEESKAWYEKLWRYSVELFRSLDIPVRQLECCSGDLADLKCRSCDIEAWSPRQQKYFEVCSCSNLGDAQARRLKIRYKDDSGKMQLCHTLNNTCVAPPRMLIALLENNLRADGSVRIPKALQPYMGGTEVLIPKH
;
A
#
# COMPACT_ATOMS: atom_id res chain seq x y z
N MET A 1 -4.05 9.03 -0.15
CA MET A 1 -4.30 10.38 -0.74
C MET A 1 -5.35 11.08 0.11
N LEU A 2 -5.12 12.33 0.48
CA LEU A 2 -6.10 13.13 1.23
C LEU A 2 -7.29 13.56 0.36
N ASP A 3 -8.39 13.99 1.00
CA ASP A 3 -9.48 14.68 0.31
C ASP A 3 -9.10 16.11 0.04
N ILE A 4 -9.27 16.60 -1.20
CA ILE A 4 -8.95 18.01 -1.54
C ILE A 4 -9.81 19.00 -0.78
N ARG A 5 -11.04 18.65 -0.38
CA ARG A 5 -11.86 19.48 0.49
C ARG A 5 -11.21 19.65 1.85
N PHE A 6 -10.73 18.53 2.43
CA PHE A 6 -10.04 18.55 3.72
C PHE A 6 -8.79 19.42 3.65
N VAL A 7 -7.98 19.29 2.59
CA VAL A 7 -6.78 20.13 2.36
C VAL A 7 -7.12 21.60 2.29
N ARG A 8 -8.17 21.95 1.55
CA ARG A 8 -8.63 23.34 1.38
C ARG A 8 -9.21 23.95 2.67
N GLU A 9 -9.96 23.15 3.43
CA GLU A 9 -10.59 23.59 4.67
C GLU A 9 -9.63 23.62 5.87
N ASN A 10 -8.54 22.83 5.81
CA ASN A 10 -7.59 22.67 6.91
C ASN A 10 -6.11 22.75 6.44
N PRO A 11 -5.71 23.79 5.67
CA PRO A 11 -4.37 23.85 5.08
C PRO A 11 -3.25 23.85 6.12
N ASP A 12 -3.43 24.54 7.24
CA ASP A 12 -2.44 24.64 8.32
C ASP A 12 -2.24 23.30 9.02
N LEU A 13 -3.32 22.53 9.22
CA LEU A 13 -3.25 21.19 9.80
C LEU A 13 -2.49 20.22 8.89
N VAL A 14 -2.71 20.29 7.57
CA VAL A 14 -1.98 19.50 6.58
C VAL A 14 -0.50 19.89 6.56
N LYS A 15 -0.19 21.19 6.58
CA LYS A 15 1.20 21.69 6.66
C LYS A 15 1.88 21.27 7.96
N GLU A 16 1.17 21.28 9.09
CA GLU A 16 1.69 20.78 10.37
C GLU A 16 2.01 19.29 10.29
N ASN A 17 1.12 18.48 9.70
CA ASN A 17 1.36 17.06 9.48
C ASN A 17 2.61 16.79 8.62
N ILE A 18 2.80 17.58 7.54
CA ILE A 18 4.00 17.51 6.70
C ILE A 18 5.27 17.83 7.52
N ARG A 19 5.22 18.83 8.41
CA ARG A 19 6.35 19.15 9.31
C ARG A 19 6.63 18.02 10.31
N LYS A 20 5.58 17.45 10.90
CA LYS A 20 5.70 16.28 11.80
C LYS A 20 6.34 15.08 11.12
N LYS A 21 6.14 14.92 9.81
CA LYS A 21 6.77 13.88 8.99
C LYS A 21 8.15 14.28 8.46
N PHE A 22 8.69 15.43 8.84
CA PHE A 22 9.99 15.98 8.40
C PHE A 22 10.11 16.14 6.86
N GLN A 23 8.99 16.35 6.17
CA GLN A 23 8.92 16.47 4.71
C GLN A 23 8.71 17.92 4.25
N ASN A 24 9.42 18.87 4.84
CA ASN A 24 9.22 20.32 4.65
C ASN A 24 9.25 20.78 3.18
N ALA A 25 9.98 20.07 2.31
CA ALA A 25 9.99 20.35 0.86
C ALA A 25 8.59 20.25 0.21
N LYS A 26 7.65 19.52 0.83
CA LYS A 26 6.27 19.37 0.35
C LYS A 26 5.31 20.48 0.81
N LEU A 27 5.74 21.39 1.70
CA LEU A 27 4.87 22.46 2.21
C LEU A 27 4.25 23.36 1.12
N PRO A 28 4.99 23.80 0.07
CA PRO A 28 4.42 24.61 -1.00
C PRO A 28 3.32 23.88 -1.79
N LEU A 29 3.38 22.56 -1.87
CA LEU A 29 2.41 21.75 -2.63
C LEU A 29 0.98 21.87 -2.07
N VAL A 30 0.82 22.20 -0.79
CA VAL A 30 -0.50 22.41 -0.19
C VAL A 30 -1.19 23.63 -0.79
N ASP A 31 -0.47 24.74 -0.92
CA ASP A 31 -1.02 25.97 -1.50
C ASP A 31 -1.26 25.83 -3.00
N GLU A 32 -0.35 25.14 -3.70
CA GLU A 32 -0.48 24.81 -5.12
C GLU A 32 -1.71 23.92 -5.38
N ALA A 33 -1.94 22.90 -4.56
CA ALA A 33 -3.13 22.05 -4.67
C ALA A 33 -4.42 22.86 -4.49
N ILE A 34 -4.46 23.80 -3.54
CA ILE A 34 -5.62 24.66 -3.30
C ILE A 34 -5.85 25.59 -4.50
N ALA A 35 -4.79 26.16 -5.07
CA ALA A 35 -4.89 27.03 -6.25
C ALA A 35 -5.43 26.25 -7.47
N LEU A 36 -4.90 25.07 -7.74
CA LEU A 36 -5.36 24.19 -8.84
C LEU A 36 -6.81 23.73 -8.63
N ASP A 37 -7.22 23.40 -7.39
CA ASP A 37 -8.63 23.11 -7.11
C ASP A 37 -9.54 24.30 -7.35
N ALA A 38 -9.11 25.52 -7.01
CA ALA A 38 -9.86 26.74 -7.29
C ALA A 38 -10.01 26.97 -8.80
N GLU A 39 -8.92 26.80 -9.56
CA GLU A 39 -8.93 26.90 -11.03
C GLU A 39 -9.86 25.87 -11.68
N ARG A 40 -9.77 24.61 -11.23
CA ARG A 40 -10.63 23.51 -11.67
C ARG A 40 -12.11 23.82 -11.42
N ARG A 41 -12.46 24.27 -10.21
CA ARG A 41 -13.84 24.60 -9.85
C ARG A 41 -14.37 25.79 -10.63
N GLN A 42 -13.54 26.79 -10.87
CA GLN A 42 -13.92 27.95 -11.69
C GLN A 42 -14.20 27.53 -13.14
N ALA A 43 -13.33 26.70 -13.74
CA ALA A 43 -13.53 26.18 -15.10
C ALA A 43 -14.82 25.37 -15.23
N ILE A 44 -15.18 24.59 -14.21
CA ILE A 44 -16.46 23.85 -14.17
C ILE A 44 -17.65 24.82 -14.13
N ALA A 45 -17.63 25.81 -13.22
CA ALA A 45 -18.73 26.77 -13.05
C ALA A 45 -18.94 27.61 -14.32
N ASP A 46 -17.86 28.11 -14.94
CA ASP A 46 -17.90 28.85 -16.20
C ASP A 46 -18.45 27.98 -17.34
N GLY A 47 -18.03 26.71 -17.40
CA GLY A 47 -18.52 25.73 -18.39
C GLY A 47 -20.03 25.45 -18.25
N GLU A 48 -20.51 25.29 -17.01
CA GLU A 48 -21.95 25.12 -16.75
C GLU A 48 -22.76 26.35 -17.15
N THR A 49 -22.27 27.57 -16.87
CA THR A 49 -22.87 28.84 -17.27
C THR A 49 -22.98 28.92 -18.79
N LEU A 50 -21.88 28.74 -19.52
CA LEU A 50 -21.87 28.74 -20.98
C LEU A 50 -22.80 27.68 -21.58
N LYS A 51 -22.86 26.51 -20.98
CA LYS A 51 -23.78 25.43 -21.41
C LYS A 51 -25.24 25.84 -21.28
N ALA A 52 -25.58 26.53 -20.19
CA ALA A 52 -26.93 27.08 -19.97
C ALA A 52 -27.28 28.18 -20.98
N GLU A 53 -26.34 29.11 -21.25
CA GLU A 53 -26.50 30.17 -22.25
C GLU A 53 -26.67 29.60 -23.65
N ARG A 54 -25.82 28.67 -24.08
CA ARG A 54 -25.92 27.98 -25.36
C ARG A 54 -27.27 27.29 -25.54
N ASN A 55 -27.77 26.62 -24.49
CA ASN A 55 -29.06 25.96 -24.55
C ASN A 55 -30.21 26.96 -24.67
N LYS A 56 -30.12 28.14 -24.05
CA LYS A 56 -31.09 29.22 -24.15
C LYS A 56 -31.12 29.80 -25.57
N LEU A 57 -29.95 30.09 -26.15
CA LEU A 57 -29.83 30.59 -27.53
C LEU A 57 -30.36 29.59 -28.56
N SER A 58 -30.00 28.30 -28.41
CA SER A 58 -30.50 27.25 -29.30
C SER A 58 -32.03 27.11 -29.25
N LYS A 59 -32.63 27.22 -28.05
CA LYS A 59 -34.10 27.20 -27.89
C LYS A 59 -34.77 28.43 -28.48
N ALA A 60 -34.13 29.60 -28.42
CA ALA A 60 -34.66 30.84 -28.98
C ALA A 60 -34.78 30.77 -30.51
N ASN A 61 -33.97 30.01 -31.19
CA ASN A 61 -34.03 29.86 -32.65
C ASN A 61 -35.31 29.14 -33.13
N GLY A 62 -35.91 28.25 -32.33
CA GLY A 62 -37.11 27.52 -32.72
C GLY A 62 -38.31 28.42 -33.09
N PRO A 63 -38.75 29.37 -32.22
CA PRO A 63 -39.76 30.36 -32.54
C PRO A 63 -39.40 31.25 -33.72
N LEU A 64 -38.09 31.65 -33.84
CA LEU A 64 -37.63 32.49 -34.95
C LEU A 64 -37.78 31.77 -36.29
N PHE A 65 -37.37 30.52 -36.38
CA PHE A 65 -37.59 29.69 -37.56
C PHE A 65 -39.08 29.53 -37.89
N GLY A 66 -39.96 29.39 -36.89
CA GLY A 66 -41.40 29.33 -37.05
C GLY A 66 -41.99 30.65 -37.62
N GLN A 67 -41.47 31.77 -37.16
CA GLN A 67 -41.89 33.11 -37.66
C GLN A 67 -41.35 33.37 -39.09
N LEU A 68 -40.10 32.99 -39.34
CA LEU A 68 -39.46 33.15 -40.66
C LEU A 68 -40.23 32.40 -41.76
N LYS A 69 -40.68 31.15 -41.45
CA LYS A 69 -41.46 30.34 -42.39
C LYS A 69 -42.84 30.94 -42.73
N LYS A 70 -43.46 31.74 -41.86
CA LYS A 70 -44.76 32.33 -42.00
C LYS A 70 -44.75 33.80 -42.48
N CYS A 71 -43.55 34.40 -42.49
CA CYS A 71 -43.37 35.79 -42.83
C CYS A 71 -43.42 35.97 -44.35
N THR A 72 -44.21 36.95 -44.86
CA THR A 72 -44.31 37.34 -46.27
C THR A 72 -43.59 38.67 -46.58
N ASP A 73 -43.18 39.41 -45.59
CA ASP A 73 -42.47 40.68 -45.67
C ASP A 73 -40.93 40.39 -45.76
N GLU A 74 -40.32 40.81 -46.88
CA GLU A 74 -38.91 40.58 -47.15
C GLU A 74 -37.97 41.31 -46.15
N ALA A 75 -38.32 42.53 -45.70
CA ALA A 75 -37.50 43.23 -44.71
C ALA A 75 -37.49 42.51 -43.37
N LYS A 76 -38.66 42.01 -42.95
CA LYS A 76 -38.83 41.26 -41.72
C LYS A 76 -38.22 39.87 -41.76
N LYS A 77 -38.20 39.21 -42.92
CA LYS A 77 -37.47 37.97 -43.15
C LYS A 77 -35.98 38.18 -42.95
N ALA A 78 -35.41 39.25 -43.55
CA ALA A 78 -34.00 39.56 -43.40
C ALA A 78 -33.60 39.81 -41.91
N GLU A 79 -34.46 40.49 -41.16
CA GLU A 79 -34.24 40.73 -39.72
C GLU A 79 -34.26 39.40 -38.89
N LEU A 80 -35.26 38.55 -39.14
CA LEU A 80 -35.37 37.26 -38.47
C LEU A 80 -34.19 36.33 -38.80
N GLN A 81 -33.75 36.31 -40.08
CA GLN A 81 -32.57 35.57 -40.48
C GLN A 81 -31.30 36.07 -39.82
N ALA A 82 -31.11 37.40 -39.75
CA ALA A 82 -29.96 38.01 -39.07
C ALA A 82 -29.93 37.66 -37.57
N GLN A 83 -31.09 37.60 -36.89
CA GLN A 83 -31.17 37.15 -35.49
C GLN A 83 -30.79 35.68 -35.34
N ILE A 84 -31.26 34.81 -36.23
CA ILE A 84 -30.89 33.38 -36.25
C ILE A 84 -29.39 33.20 -36.46
N ASP A 85 -28.82 33.95 -37.42
CA ASP A 85 -27.41 33.87 -37.76
C ASP A 85 -26.53 34.37 -36.58
N ALA A 86 -26.95 35.46 -35.92
CA ALA A 86 -26.30 35.95 -34.71
C ALA A 86 -26.32 34.92 -33.57
N ASN A 87 -27.47 34.29 -33.32
CA ASN A 87 -27.60 33.25 -32.33
C ASN A 87 -26.72 32.04 -32.67
N ASN A 88 -26.67 31.64 -33.93
CA ASN A 88 -25.83 30.52 -34.39
C ASN A 88 -24.31 30.82 -34.24
N ALA A 89 -23.91 32.06 -34.55
CA ALA A 89 -22.55 32.53 -34.34
C ALA A 89 -22.16 32.51 -32.85
N ALA A 90 -23.06 33.00 -31.98
CA ALA A 90 -22.87 32.95 -30.52
C ALA A 90 -22.76 31.49 -30.01
N VAL A 91 -23.65 30.59 -30.45
CA VAL A 91 -23.59 29.16 -30.11
C VAL A 91 -22.28 28.53 -30.52
N LYS A 92 -21.72 28.90 -31.70
CA LYS A 92 -20.43 28.42 -32.16
C LYS A 92 -19.27 28.95 -31.29
N ALA A 93 -19.29 30.26 -31.00
CA ALA A 93 -18.29 30.87 -30.12
C ALA A 93 -18.31 30.27 -28.70
N ASP A 94 -19.49 30.00 -28.15
CA ASP A 94 -19.64 29.33 -26.86
C ASP A 94 -19.13 27.88 -26.88
N ALA A 95 -19.28 27.18 -28.01
CA ALA A 95 -18.72 25.82 -28.15
C ALA A 95 -17.18 25.83 -28.11
N GLU A 96 -16.53 26.80 -28.76
CA GLU A 96 -15.08 26.99 -28.73
C GLU A 96 -14.58 27.34 -27.31
N ARG A 97 -15.29 28.25 -26.61
CA ARG A 97 -15.00 28.58 -25.21
C ARG A 97 -15.17 27.38 -24.27
N MET A 98 -16.22 26.60 -24.45
CA MET A 98 -16.44 25.36 -23.68
C MET A 98 -15.29 24.37 -23.86
N ALA A 99 -14.78 24.19 -25.09
CA ALA A 99 -13.63 23.33 -25.34
C ALA A 99 -12.35 23.82 -24.60
N GLN A 100 -12.12 25.15 -24.58
CA GLN A 100 -11.02 25.75 -23.82
C GLN A 100 -11.16 25.55 -22.32
N LEU A 101 -12.35 25.69 -21.78
CA LEU A 101 -12.61 25.48 -20.33
C LEU A 101 -12.48 24.00 -19.97
N GLU A 102 -12.91 23.08 -20.81
CA GLU A 102 -12.70 21.64 -20.59
C GLU A 102 -11.22 21.29 -20.58
N ALA A 103 -10.44 21.79 -21.56
CA ALA A 103 -8.99 21.60 -21.58
C ALA A 103 -8.30 22.19 -20.33
N LYS A 104 -8.76 23.37 -19.86
CA LYS A 104 -8.26 24.00 -18.63
C LYS A 104 -8.58 23.17 -17.41
N LYS A 105 -9.80 22.64 -17.32
CA LYS A 105 -10.24 21.74 -16.25
C LYS A 105 -9.39 20.46 -16.22
N GLU A 106 -9.23 19.80 -17.38
CA GLU A 106 -8.43 18.57 -17.48
C GLU A 106 -6.97 18.80 -17.08
N HIS A 107 -6.38 19.94 -17.51
CA HIS A 107 -5.03 20.30 -17.10
C HIS A 107 -4.91 20.49 -15.58
N ALA A 108 -5.83 21.23 -14.98
CA ALA A 108 -5.86 21.47 -13.55
C ALA A 108 -6.10 20.17 -12.76
N GLU A 109 -6.98 19.29 -13.24
CA GLU A 109 -7.22 17.96 -12.63
C GLU A 109 -5.97 17.07 -12.67
N ALA A 110 -5.28 17.01 -13.79
CA ALA A 110 -4.06 16.22 -13.95
C ALA A 110 -2.92 16.72 -13.05
N ALA A 111 -2.72 18.06 -12.99
CA ALA A 111 -1.73 18.69 -12.12
C ALA A 111 -2.08 18.50 -10.64
N LEU A 112 -3.33 18.72 -10.26
CA LEU A 112 -3.83 18.53 -8.90
C LEU A 112 -3.64 17.06 -8.46
N ASN A 113 -3.97 16.09 -9.31
CA ASN A 113 -3.82 14.68 -8.98
C ASN A 113 -2.36 14.32 -8.68
N LYS A 114 -1.41 14.81 -9.49
CA LYS A 114 0.03 14.59 -9.25
C LYS A 114 0.47 15.10 -7.88
N ILE A 115 0.03 16.29 -7.50
CA ILE A 115 0.35 16.88 -6.18
C ILE A 115 -0.30 16.07 -5.06
N MET A 116 -1.58 15.74 -5.18
CA MET A 116 -2.32 14.97 -4.17
C MET A 116 -1.74 13.57 -3.96
N MET A 117 -1.09 12.99 -4.97
CA MET A 117 -0.42 11.69 -4.86
C MET A 117 0.84 11.73 -3.98
N VAL A 118 1.47 12.89 -3.79
CA VAL A 118 2.70 13.04 -2.98
C VAL A 118 2.46 13.72 -1.63
N ILE A 119 1.31 14.36 -1.40
CA ILE A 119 0.94 14.86 -0.07
C ILE A 119 0.67 13.65 0.84
N PRO A 120 1.39 13.53 1.99
CA PRO A 120 1.28 12.37 2.86
C PRO A 120 -0.07 12.29 3.57
N GLN A 121 -0.48 11.09 3.95
CA GLN A 121 -1.65 10.83 4.79
C GLN A 121 -1.46 11.48 6.17
N MET A 122 -2.57 11.87 6.78
CA MET A 122 -2.56 12.37 8.17
C MET A 122 -2.13 11.26 9.11
N ILE A 123 -1.17 11.55 10.00
CA ILE A 123 -0.74 10.61 11.02
C ILE A 123 -1.75 10.53 12.16
N ASP A 124 -1.89 9.33 12.75
CA ASP A 124 -2.68 9.13 13.98
C ASP A 124 -2.04 9.91 15.14
N PRO A 125 -2.84 10.55 16.03
CA PRO A 125 -2.30 11.28 17.18
C PRO A 125 -1.41 10.46 18.12
N ALA A 126 -1.51 9.14 18.10
CA ALA A 126 -0.69 8.23 18.91
C ALA A 126 0.72 7.99 18.34
N VAL A 127 0.99 8.42 17.09
CA VAL A 127 2.29 8.23 16.44
C VAL A 127 3.35 9.08 17.14
N PRO A 128 4.49 8.48 17.59
CA PRO A 128 5.62 9.23 18.13
C PRO A 128 6.20 10.20 17.10
N ILE A 129 6.61 11.38 17.53
CA ILE A 129 7.25 12.35 16.64
C ILE A 129 8.75 12.11 16.66
N GLY A 130 9.33 11.79 15.50
CA GLY A 130 10.75 11.53 15.33
C GLY A 130 11.15 11.66 13.86
N LYS A 131 12.44 11.89 13.61
CA LYS A 131 12.96 12.23 12.28
C LYS A 131 13.13 11.00 11.38
N ASP A 132 13.57 9.89 11.95
CA ASP A 132 13.93 8.65 11.26
C ASP A 132 13.72 7.44 12.21
N ASP A 133 14.00 6.23 11.75
CA ASP A 133 13.82 4.97 12.45
C ASP A 133 14.51 4.89 13.84
N SER A 134 15.57 5.68 14.06
CA SER A 134 16.24 5.75 15.37
C SER A 134 15.35 6.33 16.48
N TYR A 135 14.26 7.00 16.12
CA TYR A 135 13.23 7.54 17.03
C TYR A 135 12.02 6.61 17.22
N ASN A 136 12.02 5.44 16.61
CA ASN A 136 10.97 4.44 16.84
C ASN A 136 10.94 4.02 18.30
N VAL A 137 9.74 3.79 18.85
CA VAL A 137 9.55 3.58 20.28
C VAL A 137 9.21 2.12 20.56
N GLU A 138 10.05 1.47 21.36
CA GLU A 138 9.74 0.15 21.90
C GLU A 138 8.55 0.28 22.89
N VAL A 139 7.47 -0.45 22.62
CA VAL A 139 6.25 -0.42 23.43
C VAL A 139 6.20 -1.59 24.39
N GLU A 140 6.47 -2.80 23.90
CA GLU A 140 6.32 -4.02 24.69
C GLU A 140 7.26 -5.13 24.19
N ARG A 141 7.76 -5.95 25.11
CA ARG A 141 8.54 -7.17 24.83
C ARG A 141 7.76 -8.42 25.21
N PHE A 142 7.92 -9.46 24.42
CA PHE A 142 7.25 -10.74 24.58
C PHE A 142 8.27 -11.87 24.56
N GLY A 143 8.40 -12.57 25.67
CA GLY A 143 9.39 -13.62 25.87
C GLY A 143 10.74 -13.09 26.35
N GLU A 144 11.56 -14.01 26.82
CA GLU A 144 12.88 -13.73 27.40
C GLU A 144 13.95 -13.81 26.30
N ALA A 145 14.66 -12.71 26.09
CA ALA A 145 15.80 -12.62 25.20
C ALA A 145 17.01 -13.26 25.87
N THR A 146 17.38 -14.46 25.43
CA THR A 146 18.53 -15.20 25.98
C THR A 146 19.69 -15.23 25.00
N VAL A 147 20.90 -15.35 25.53
CA VAL A 147 22.14 -15.55 24.78
C VAL A 147 22.76 -16.86 25.27
N PRO A 148 23.00 -17.86 24.42
CA PRO A 148 23.63 -19.10 24.85
C PRO A 148 25.11 -18.88 25.16
N GLU A 149 25.73 -19.83 25.90
CA GLU A 149 27.14 -19.77 26.26
C GLU A 149 28.09 -20.14 25.10
N PHE A 150 27.55 -20.58 23.98
CA PHE A 150 28.33 -20.90 22.76
C PHE A 150 28.13 -19.84 21.68
N GLU A 151 29.12 -19.72 20.80
CA GLU A 151 29.06 -18.80 19.66
C GLU A 151 28.03 -19.28 18.62
N ILE A 152 27.12 -18.40 18.22
CA ILE A 152 26.16 -18.64 17.15
C ILE A 152 26.79 -18.17 15.82
N PRO A 153 26.99 -19.08 14.85
CA PRO A 153 27.49 -18.71 13.53
C PRO A 153 26.47 -17.83 12.76
N TYR A 154 26.92 -17.26 11.66
CA TYR A 154 26.05 -16.55 10.77
C TYR A 154 24.98 -17.50 10.18
N HIS A 155 23.78 -17.00 9.91
CA HIS A 155 22.65 -17.89 9.52
C HIS A 155 22.94 -18.71 8.24
N THR A 156 23.69 -18.17 7.28
CA THR A 156 24.11 -18.95 6.09
C THR A 156 25.08 -20.06 6.47
N ASP A 157 26.02 -19.80 7.39
CA ASP A 157 26.99 -20.80 7.84
C ASP A 157 26.26 -21.94 8.59
N ILE A 158 25.18 -21.61 9.33
CA ILE A 158 24.31 -22.63 9.93
C ILE A 158 23.63 -23.45 8.83
N MET A 159 23.04 -22.79 7.82
CA MET A 159 22.33 -23.47 6.71
C MET A 159 23.28 -24.36 5.89
N GLU A 160 24.52 -23.92 5.66
CA GLU A 160 25.54 -24.68 4.93
C GLU A 160 25.88 -26.01 5.64
N ARG A 161 25.89 -26.05 6.98
CA ARG A 161 26.08 -27.31 7.74
C ARG A 161 25.01 -28.38 7.50
N PHE A 162 23.86 -27.96 6.95
CA PHE A 162 22.76 -28.85 6.55
C PHE A 162 22.73 -29.12 5.04
N ASP A 163 23.71 -28.65 4.23
CA ASP A 163 23.63 -28.54 2.77
C ASP A 163 22.34 -27.82 2.32
N GLY A 164 21.89 -26.82 3.09
CA GLY A 164 20.57 -26.23 3.02
C GLY A 164 20.48 -24.96 2.19
N ILE A 165 21.61 -24.41 1.72
CA ILE A 165 21.66 -23.18 0.95
C ILE A 165 22.78 -23.23 -0.10
N ASP A 166 22.53 -22.65 -1.29
CA ASP A 166 23.54 -22.43 -2.33
C ASP A 166 23.41 -21.03 -2.91
N MET A 167 24.20 -20.11 -2.36
CA MET A 167 24.24 -18.71 -2.79
C MET A 167 25.07 -18.53 -4.07
N ASP A 168 26.09 -19.38 -4.27
CA ASP A 168 26.98 -19.32 -5.44
C ASP A 168 26.25 -19.73 -6.72
N ALA A 169 25.45 -20.79 -6.66
CA ALA A 169 24.61 -21.17 -7.77
C ALA A 169 23.57 -20.09 -8.09
N ALA A 170 22.95 -19.50 -7.06
CA ALA A 170 21.99 -18.40 -7.24
C ALA A 170 22.66 -17.18 -7.91
N ALA A 171 23.87 -16.82 -7.48
CA ALA A 171 24.64 -15.73 -8.07
C ALA A 171 24.95 -15.97 -9.55
N ARG A 172 25.27 -17.21 -9.95
CA ARG A 172 25.50 -17.58 -11.37
C ARG A 172 24.23 -17.50 -12.22
N VAL A 173 23.05 -17.77 -11.64
CA VAL A 173 21.78 -17.83 -12.37
C VAL A 173 21.09 -16.46 -12.43
N SER A 174 21.07 -15.73 -11.31
CA SER A 174 20.23 -14.54 -11.13
C SER A 174 20.98 -13.31 -10.61
N GLY A 175 22.24 -13.47 -10.21
CA GLY A 175 23.03 -12.42 -9.55
C GLY A 175 22.93 -12.47 -8.03
N SER A 176 23.50 -11.45 -7.36
CA SER A 176 23.44 -11.32 -5.90
C SER A 176 22.01 -11.04 -5.43
N GLY A 177 21.71 -11.36 -4.17
CA GLY A 177 20.38 -11.14 -3.57
C GLY A 177 19.33 -12.17 -3.95
N PHE A 178 19.76 -13.35 -4.44
CA PHE A 178 18.96 -14.55 -4.66
C PHE A 178 19.57 -15.74 -3.92
N TYR A 179 18.82 -16.81 -3.75
CA TYR A 179 19.25 -18.00 -3.06
C TYR A 179 18.65 -19.27 -3.68
N TYR A 180 19.30 -20.41 -3.47
CA TYR A 180 18.66 -21.71 -3.50
C TYR A 180 18.59 -22.23 -2.07
N LEU A 181 17.40 -22.66 -1.63
CA LEU A 181 17.24 -23.44 -0.41
C LEU A 181 17.11 -24.91 -0.77
N LEU A 182 17.72 -25.78 0.03
CA LEU A 182 17.80 -27.20 -0.25
C LEU A 182 17.43 -28.01 1.01
N GLY A 183 17.05 -29.27 0.81
CA GLY A 183 16.87 -30.26 1.87
C GLY A 183 15.94 -29.79 3.01
N ASP A 184 16.41 -29.97 4.23
CA ASP A 184 15.60 -29.63 5.42
C ASP A 184 15.40 -28.14 5.65
N ILE A 185 16.30 -27.29 5.18
CA ILE A 185 16.11 -25.83 5.22
C ILE A 185 14.98 -25.41 4.28
N ALA A 186 14.92 -25.96 3.06
CA ALA A 186 13.80 -25.72 2.14
C ALA A 186 12.47 -26.25 2.72
N ARG A 187 12.48 -27.42 3.37
CA ARG A 187 11.29 -27.95 4.08
C ARG A 187 10.85 -27.04 5.22
N MET A 188 11.79 -26.49 5.99
CA MET A 188 11.50 -25.54 7.08
C MET A 188 10.89 -24.24 6.53
N HIS A 189 11.37 -23.74 5.39
CA HIS A 189 10.80 -22.60 4.68
C HIS A 189 9.32 -22.84 4.34
N GLU A 190 8.99 -23.96 3.70
CA GLU A 190 7.62 -24.34 3.40
C GLU A 190 6.77 -24.56 4.66
N ALA A 191 7.36 -25.17 5.68
CA ALA A 191 6.69 -25.44 6.96
C ALA A 191 6.23 -24.16 7.65
N VAL A 192 7.03 -23.07 7.66
CA VAL A 192 6.63 -21.80 8.27
C VAL A 192 5.54 -21.11 7.48
N LEU A 193 5.53 -21.22 6.14
CA LEU A 193 4.43 -20.70 5.30
C LEU A 193 3.13 -21.46 5.56
N ALA A 194 3.18 -22.78 5.57
CA ALA A 194 2.03 -23.63 5.83
C ALA A 194 1.46 -23.38 7.24
N TYR A 195 2.33 -23.29 8.24
CA TYR A 195 1.94 -22.96 9.61
C TYR A 195 1.29 -21.56 9.69
N GLY A 196 1.91 -20.55 9.11
CA GLY A 196 1.38 -19.17 9.10
C GLY A 196 0.01 -19.08 8.41
N ARG A 197 -0.17 -19.79 7.29
CA ARG A 197 -1.45 -19.91 6.60
C ARG A 197 -2.52 -20.50 7.53
N ASP A 198 -2.26 -21.65 8.12
CA ASP A 198 -3.22 -22.37 8.95
C ASP A 198 -3.51 -21.60 10.25
N PHE A 199 -2.48 -20.95 10.82
CA PHE A 199 -2.64 -20.03 11.94
C PHE A 199 -3.65 -18.92 11.64
N MET A 200 -3.54 -18.27 10.48
CA MET A 200 -4.46 -17.20 10.09
C MET A 200 -5.87 -17.71 9.73
N ILE A 201 -6.00 -18.87 9.10
CA ILE A 201 -7.29 -19.51 8.87
C ILE A 201 -8.00 -19.77 10.22
N ASN A 202 -7.27 -20.26 11.23
CA ASN A 202 -7.80 -20.48 12.58
C ASN A 202 -8.18 -19.17 13.31
N LYS A 203 -7.63 -18.02 12.91
CA LYS A 203 -8.06 -16.68 13.35
C LYS A 203 -9.30 -16.15 12.58
N GLY A 204 -9.85 -16.95 11.66
CA GLY A 204 -11.04 -16.61 10.87
C GLY A 204 -10.75 -15.83 9.59
N PHE A 205 -9.51 -15.78 9.13
CA PHE A 205 -9.15 -15.15 7.86
C PHE A 205 -9.42 -16.09 6.68
N THR A 206 -9.93 -15.54 5.60
CA THR A 206 -10.11 -16.27 4.35
C THR A 206 -8.78 -16.33 3.61
N TYR A 207 -8.31 -17.55 3.31
CA TYR A 207 -7.09 -17.76 2.53
C TYR A 207 -7.29 -17.47 1.06
N CYS A 208 -6.33 -16.79 0.44
CA CYS A 208 -6.37 -16.41 -0.97
C CYS A 208 -4.97 -16.51 -1.61
N ILE A 209 -4.93 -16.94 -2.86
CA ILE A 209 -3.77 -16.83 -3.74
C ILE A 209 -4.12 -15.82 -4.82
N PRO A 210 -3.50 -14.60 -4.79
CA PRO A 210 -3.81 -13.53 -5.72
C PRO A 210 -2.99 -13.63 -7.01
N PRO A 211 -3.29 -12.84 -8.05
CA PRO A 211 -2.35 -12.59 -9.15
C PRO A 211 -1.04 -11.99 -8.65
N PHE A 212 0.09 -12.44 -9.20
CA PHE A 212 1.42 -11.97 -8.84
C PHE A 212 1.95 -10.85 -9.76
N MET A 213 1.17 -10.48 -10.76
CA MET A 213 1.39 -9.34 -11.64
C MET A 213 0.14 -8.46 -11.63
N ILE A 214 0.33 -7.14 -11.56
CA ILE A 214 -0.75 -6.16 -11.45
C ILE A 214 -0.52 -4.99 -12.41
N HIS A 215 -1.59 -4.33 -12.82
CA HIS A 215 -1.52 -3.12 -13.66
C HIS A 215 -0.96 -1.91 -12.93
N GLY A 216 -0.38 -0.96 -13.68
CA GLY A 216 0.21 0.26 -13.14
C GLY A 216 -0.76 1.09 -12.28
N ASN A 217 -2.03 1.20 -12.67
CA ASN A 217 -3.05 1.91 -11.89
C ASN A 217 -3.32 1.29 -10.52
N VAL A 218 -3.14 -0.03 -10.37
CA VAL A 218 -3.23 -0.69 -9.06
C VAL A 218 -2.02 -0.35 -8.23
N VAL A 219 -0.80 -0.40 -8.83
CA VAL A 219 0.45 -0.02 -8.14
C VAL A 219 0.35 1.42 -7.60
N GLU A 220 -0.05 2.38 -8.44
CA GLU A 220 -0.27 3.78 -8.04
C GLU A 220 -1.31 3.93 -6.93
N GLY A 221 -2.28 3.03 -6.87
CA GLY A 221 -3.30 3.01 -5.83
C GLY A 221 -2.79 2.57 -4.46
N VAL A 222 -1.81 1.67 -4.41
CA VAL A 222 -1.37 1.01 -3.17
C VAL A 222 -0.07 1.52 -2.59
N MET A 223 0.76 2.24 -3.37
CA MET A 223 2.05 2.77 -2.89
C MET A 223 2.35 4.17 -3.41
N SER A 224 3.42 4.79 -2.90
CA SER A 224 3.91 6.07 -3.40
C SER A 224 4.69 5.89 -4.70
N GLN A 225 4.82 6.96 -5.50
CA GLN A 225 5.64 6.94 -6.71
C GLN A 225 7.10 6.63 -6.40
N THR A 226 7.63 7.16 -5.32
CA THR A 226 9.01 6.91 -4.88
C THR A 226 9.23 5.43 -4.57
N ASP A 227 8.29 4.80 -3.84
CA ASP A 227 8.37 3.38 -3.52
C ASP A 227 8.23 2.52 -4.79
N MET A 228 7.36 2.91 -5.73
CA MET A 228 7.19 2.24 -7.01
C MET A 228 8.50 2.19 -7.80
N ASP A 229 9.18 3.32 -7.94
CA ASP A 229 10.44 3.42 -8.71
C ASP A 229 11.59 2.63 -8.05
N GLY A 230 11.63 2.64 -6.70
CA GLY A 230 12.64 1.95 -5.91
C GLY A 230 12.45 0.44 -5.79
N MET A 231 11.19 -0.02 -5.76
CA MET A 231 10.85 -1.40 -5.39
C MET A 231 10.39 -2.25 -6.57
N MET A 232 9.55 -1.72 -7.48
CA MET A 232 8.78 -2.57 -8.41
C MET A 232 9.55 -2.96 -9.67
N TYR A 233 9.48 -4.25 -10.04
CA TYR A 233 9.88 -4.73 -11.36
C TYR A 233 8.71 -4.55 -12.35
N LYS A 234 8.97 -3.91 -13.48
CA LYS A 234 8.03 -3.76 -14.59
C LYS A 234 8.35 -4.75 -15.68
N ILE A 235 7.32 -5.37 -16.27
CA ILE A 235 7.46 -6.20 -17.47
C ILE A 235 7.62 -5.29 -18.68
N GLU A 236 8.68 -5.51 -19.45
CA GLU A 236 8.94 -4.72 -20.65
C GLU A 236 7.88 -4.98 -21.73
N GLY A 237 7.38 -3.90 -22.31
CA GLY A 237 6.34 -3.95 -23.36
C GLY A 237 4.91 -4.12 -22.84
N GLU A 238 4.70 -4.27 -21.52
CA GLU A 238 3.39 -4.50 -20.94
C GLU A 238 3.07 -3.52 -19.80
N ASP A 239 1.77 -3.29 -19.54
CA ASP A 239 1.33 -2.59 -18.33
C ASP A 239 1.16 -3.58 -17.17
N LEU A 240 2.24 -4.30 -16.85
CA LEU A 240 2.29 -5.25 -15.76
C LEU A 240 3.54 -5.05 -14.90
N TYR A 241 3.35 -5.22 -13.59
CA TYR A 241 4.38 -5.13 -12.57
C TYR A 241 4.34 -6.36 -11.69
N LEU A 242 5.51 -6.94 -11.36
CA LEU A 242 5.61 -7.99 -10.35
C LEU A 242 5.33 -7.39 -8.97
N ILE A 243 4.53 -8.07 -8.15
CA ILE A 243 4.16 -7.58 -6.82
C ILE A 243 5.33 -7.65 -5.85
N GLY A 244 5.49 -6.62 -5.01
CA GLY A 244 6.44 -6.62 -3.88
C GLY A 244 5.86 -7.20 -2.59
N THR A 245 4.54 -7.47 -2.58
CA THR A 245 3.75 -8.06 -1.49
C THR A 245 2.36 -8.42 -2.03
N SER A 246 1.74 -9.46 -1.50
CA SER A 246 0.36 -9.80 -1.86
C SER A 246 -0.65 -8.71 -1.50
N GLU A 247 -0.34 -7.83 -0.54
CA GLU A 247 -1.16 -6.64 -0.22
C GLU A 247 -1.57 -5.89 -1.49
N HIS A 248 -0.62 -5.65 -2.40
CA HIS A 248 -0.87 -4.87 -3.62
C HIS A 248 -2.02 -5.45 -4.44
N SER A 249 -1.95 -6.74 -4.70
CA SER A 249 -2.95 -7.45 -5.49
C SER A 249 -4.27 -7.62 -4.73
N MET A 250 -4.18 -7.89 -3.42
CA MET A 250 -5.34 -8.13 -2.57
C MET A 250 -6.19 -6.86 -2.38
N ILE A 251 -5.56 -5.70 -2.21
CA ILE A 251 -6.26 -4.41 -2.18
C ILE A 251 -6.78 -4.05 -3.57
N GLY A 252 -5.98 -4.31 -4.63
CA GLY A 252 -6.38 -4.12 -6.02
C GLY A 252 -7.65 -4.91 -6.41
N ARG A 253 -7.94 -6.04 -5.76
CA ARG A 253 -9.17 -6.82 -5.93
C ARG A 253 -10.44 -5.97 -5.79
N TYR A 254 -10.40 -4.91 -4.99
CA TYR A 254 -11.54 -4.07 -4.68
C TYR A 254 -11.59 -2.77 -5.49
N ILE A 255 -10.73 -2.60 -6.50
CA ILE A 255 -10.70 -1.39 -7.33
C ILE A 255 -12.09 -1.06 -7.88
N ASP A 256 -12.53 0.20 -7.66
CA ASP A 256 -13.82 0.76 -8.07
C ASP A 256 -15.06 -0.03 -7.58
N GLN A 257 -14.92 -0.78 -6.47
CA GLN A 257 -16.03 -1.56 -5.90
C GLN A 257 -16.79 -0.76 -4.84
N ILE A 258 -18.09 -1.03 -4.76
CA ILE A 258 -18.98 -0.61 -3.68
C ILE A 258 -19.38 -1.86 -2.92
N LEU A 259 -18.79 -2.06 -1.76
CA LEU A 259 -19.04 -3.23 -0.93
C LEU A 259 -20.36 -3.07 -0.16
N PRO A 260 -21.14 -4.15 0.01
CA PRO A 260 -22.26 -4.12 0.98
C PRO A 260 -21.68 -3.95 2.39
N GLU A 261 -22.27 -3.08 3.22
CA GLU A 261 -21.79 -2.85 4.59
C GLU A 261 -21.67 -4.15 5.41
N ARG A 262 -22.65 -5.04 5.27
CA ARG A 262 -22.66 -6.36 5.91
C ARG A 262 -21.51 -7.30 5.52
N ALA A 263 -20.78 -6.98 4.43
CA ALA A 263 -19.61 -7.74 4.00
C ALA A 263 -18.33 -7.26 4.65
N LEU A 264 -18.37 -6.18 5.40
CA LEU A 264 -17.23 -5.67 6.18
C LEU A 264 -17.27 -6.18 7.62
N PRO A 265 -16.12 -6.45 8.23
CA PRO A 265 -14.79 -6.37 7.62
C PRO A 265 -14.49 -7.56 6.68
N GLN A 266 -13.70 -7.30 5.63
CA GLN A 266 -13.05 -8.36 4.85
C GLN A 266 -11.72 -8.68 5.52
N THR A 267 -11.55 -9.92 5.97
CA THR A 267 -10.33 -10.40 6.61
C THR A 267 -9.73 -11.50 5.75
N LEU A 268 -8.60 -11.21 5.12
CA LEU A 268 -7.96 -12.05 4.14
C LEU A 268 -6.52 -12.35 4.55
N THR A 269 -6.09 -13.58 4.31
CA THR A 269 -4.68 -13.96 4.40
C THR A 269 -4.23 -14.51 3.06
N SER A 270 -3.05 -14.10 2.61
CA SER A 270 -2.61 -14.45 1.27
C SER A 270 -1.13 -14.81 1.21
N TYR A 271 -0.86 -15.87 0.47
CA TYR A 271 0.49 -16.24 0.05
C TYR A 271 0.85 -15.55 -1.25
N SER A 272 2.09 -15.09 -1.36
CA SER A 272 2.69 -14.74 -2.64
C SER A 272 4.22 -14.82 -2.61
N PRO A 273 4.86 -15.06 -3.78
CA PRO A 273 6.20 -14.57 -4.01
C PRO A 273 6.17 -13.02 -3.98
N CYS A 274 7.29 -12.45 -3.57
CA CYS A 274 7.50 -11.01 -3.50
C CYS A 274 8.78 -10.65 -4.26
N PHE A 275 8.71 -9.65 -5.12
CA PHE A 275 9.82 -9.22 -5.96
C PHE A 275 10.16 -7.76 -5.66
N ARG A 276 11.40 -7.49 -5.21
CA ARG A 276 11.82 -6.15 -4.82
C ARG A 276 13.19 -5.82 -5.39
N LYS A 277 13.32 -4.63 -6.01
CA LYS A 277 14.61 -4.14 -6.52
C LYS A 277 15.59 -3.77 -5.42
N GLU A 278 15.11 -3.49 -4.20
CA GLU A 278 15.92 -3.09 -3.04
C GLU A 278 16.91 -1.95 -3.34
N LYS A 279 16.53 -1.02 -4.24
CA LYS A 279 17.39 0.11 -4.61
C LYS A 279 17.55 1.08 -3.44
N GLY A 280 18.81 1.42 -3.13
CA GLY A 280 19.14 2.38 -2.07
C GLY A 280 19.09 1.82 -0.65
N ALA A 281 18.84 0.54 -0.50
CA ALA A 281 18.94 -0.13 0.78
C ALA A 281 20.43 -0.41 1.09
N HIS A 282 21.00 0.33 2.02
CA HIS A 282 22.34 0.12 2.55
C HIS A 282 22.23 -0.16 4.05
N GLY A 283 22.82 -1.25 4.52
CA GLY A 283 22.77 -1.62 5.95
C GLY A 283 23.64 -2.81 6.30
N ILE A 284 23.73 -3.07 7.60
CA ILE A 284 24.70 -3.96 8.25
C ILE A 284 24.54 -5.44 7.83
N GLU A 285 23.41 -5.86 7.26
CA GLU A 285 23.11 -7.27 6.93
C GLU A 285 22.80 -7.47 5.43
N GLU A 286 23.65 -6.94 4.55
CA GLU A 286 23.51 -7.18 3.11
C GLU A 286 23.85 -8.62 2.69
N ARG A 287 24.57 -9.36 3.55
CA ARG A 287 24.96 -10.75 3.31
C ARG A 287 23.81 -11.70 3.70
N GLY A 288 23.68 -12.81 2.97
CA GLY A 288 22.74 -13.89 3.28
C GLY A 288 21.32 -13.61 2.80
N ILE A 289 20.32 -14.04 3.57
CA ILE A 289 18.90 -14.01 3.17
C ILE A 289 18.06 -12.92 3.85
N TYR A 290 18.69 -12.00 4.56
CA TYR A 290 17.96 -10.94 5.26
C TYR A 290 17.33 -9.92 4.30
N ARG A 291 18.07 -9.53 3.24
CA ARG A 291 17.62 -8.60 2.21
C ARG A 291 17.90 -9.17 0.82
N ILE A 292 16.85 -9.50 0.11
CA ILE A 292 16.88 -10.28 -1.12
C ILE A 292 15.84 -9.77 -2.12
N HIS A 293 16.06 -10.02 -3.41
CA HIS A 293 15.20 -9.56 -4.50
C HIS A 293 13.94 -10.39 -4.69
N GLN A 294 13.97 -11.67 -4.28
CA GLN A 294 12.85 -12.60 -4.37
C GLN A 294 12.71 -13.36 -3.07
N PHE A 295 11.51 -13.34 -2.50
CA PHE A 295 11.16 -14.13 -1.31
C PHE A 295 9.66 -14.44 -1.33
N GLU A 296 9.22 -15.27 -0.41
CA GLU A 296 7.80 -15.57 -0.22
C GLU A 296 7.30 -14.96 1.08
N LYS A 297 5.98 -14.72 1.12
CA LYS A 297 5.34 -14.11 2.28
C LYS A 297 3.89 -14.57 2.42
N GLN A 298 3.49 -14.83 3.65
CA GLN A 298 2.09 -14.90 4.06
C GLN A 298 1.71 -13.58 4.70
N GLU A 299 0.65 -12.94 4.18
CA GLU A 299 0.21 -11.61 4.56
C GLU A 299 -1.16 -11.65 5.24
N MET A 300 -1.46 -10.66 6.07
CA MET A 300 -2.76 -10.35 6.63
C MET A 300 -3.29 -9.06 6.01
N ILE A 301 -4.50 -9.08 5.46
CA ILE A 301 -5.13 -7.91 4.85
C ILE A 301 -6.51 -7.72 5.46
N VAL A 302 -6.84 -6.48 5.84
CA VAL A 302 -8.15 -6.10 6.34
C VAL A 302 -8.68 -4.91 5.54
N VAL A 303 -9.93 -5.04 5.06
CA VAL A 303 -10.72 -3.93 4.51
C VAL A 303 -11.92 -3.78 5.43
N CYS A 304 -12.05 -2.63 6.10
CA CYS A 304 -13.04 -2.42 7.15
C CYS A 304 -13.65 -1.01 7.11
N LYS A 305 -14.60 -0.78 8.02
CA LYS A 305 -15.13 0.56 8.25
C LYS A 305 -14.10 1.43 8.98
N PRO A 306 -14.15 2.76 8.83
CA PRO A 306 -13.23 3.68 9.49
C PRO A 306 -13.12 3.50 11.01
N GLU A 307 -14.27 3.32 11.69
CA GLU A 307 -14.35 3.16 13.14
C GLU A 307 -13.71 1.86 13.66
N GLU A 308 -13.59 0.84 12.81
CA GLU A 308 -13.02 -0.45 13.17
C GLU A 308 -11.50 -0.51 13.01
N SER A 309 -10.90 0.42 12.22
CA SER A 309 -9.51 0.29 11.78
C SER A 309 -8.49 0.32 12.92
N LYS A 310 -8.75 1.08 13.99
CA LYS A 310 -7.89 1.09 15.18
C LYS A 310 -7.88 -0.25 15.90
N ALA A 311 -9.04 -0.87 16.06
CA ALA A 311 -9.15 -2.18 16.71
C ALA A 311 -8.50 -3.29 15.87
N TRP A 312 -8.62 -3.20 14.53
CA TRP A 312 -7.96 -4.13 13.62
C TRP A 312 -6.44 -3.97 13.63
N TYR A 313 -5.92 -2.73 13.69
CA TYR A 313 -4.48 -2.49 13.83
C TYR A 313 -3.91 -3.21 15.05
N GLU A 314 -4.56 -3.05 16.23
CA GLU A 314 -4.15 -3.71 17.48
C GLU A 314 -4.22 -5.25 17.38
N LYS A 315 -5.21 -5.80 16.71
CA LYS A 315 -5.32 -7.26 16.51
C LYS A 315 -4.23 -7.80 15.59
N LEU A 316 -3.95 -7.09 14.48
CA LEU A 316 -3.05 -7.59 13.44
C LEU A 316 -1.63 -7.77 13.96
N TRP A 317 -1.06 -6.76 14.64
CA TRP A 317 0.29 -6.91 15.16
C TRP A 317 0.37 -7.95 16.28
N ARG A 318 -0.67 -8.08 17.12
CA ARG A 318 -0.74 -9.12 18.15
C ARG A 318 -0.76 -10.52 17.55
N TYR A 319 -1.39 -10.73 16.42
CA TYR A 319 -1.34 -12.03 15.73
C TYR A 319 0.08 -12.40 15.29
N SER A 320 0.89 -11.44 14.81
CA SER A 320 2.31 -11.71 14.55
C SER A 320 3.06 -12.07 15.82
N VAL A 321 2.86 -11.35 16.91
CA VAL A 321 3.45 -11.69 18.22
C VAL A 321 3.07 -13.11 18.65
N GLU A 322 1.78 -13.46 18.59
CA GLU A 322 1.30 -14.79 18.97
C GLU A 322 1.96 -15.88 18.10
N LEU A 323 2.08 -15.66 16.79
CA LEU A 323 2.71 -16.62 15.88
C LEU A 323 4.19 -16.82 16.23
N PHE A 324 4.96 -15.77 16.39
CA PHE A 324 6.38 -15.87 16.75
C PHE A 324 6.56 -16.50 18.13
N ARG A 325 5.71 -16.13 19.11
CA ARG A 325 5.76 -16.73 20.45
C ARG A 325 5.39 -18.21 20.46
N SER A 326 4.50 -18.66 19.58
CA SER A 326 4.17 -20.08 19.42
C SER A 326 5.34 -20.91 18.86
N LEU A 327 6.33 -20.23 18.26
CA LEU A 327 7.59 -20.81 17.76
C LEU A 327 8.75 -20.56 18.74
N ASP A 328 8.46 -20.19 19.99
CA ASP A 328 9.43 -19.91 21.06
C ASP A 328 10.42 -18.77 20.74
N ILE A 329 10.10 -17.87 19.78
CA ILE A 329 10.95 -16.74 19.40
C ILE A 329 10.58 -15.52 20.23
N PRO A 330 11.52 -14.93 20.99
CA PRO A 330 11.29 -13.64 21.65
C PRO A 330 11.14 -12.52 20.63
N VAL A 331 10.14 -11.66 20.85
CA VAL A 331 9.88 -10.50 19.96
C VAL A 331 9.60 -9.24 20.78
N ARG A 332 9.73 -8.08 20.11
CA ARG A 332 9.23 -6.80 20.64
C ARG A 332 8.35 -6.11 19.62
N GLN A 333 7.46 -5.25 20.10
CA GLN A 333 6.72 -4.30 19.25
C GLN A 333 7.44 -2.96 19.29
N LEU A 334 7.72 -2.42 18.10
CA LEU A 334 8.36 -1.13 17.88
C LEU A 334 7.39 -0.21 17.12
N GLU A 335 6.86 0.82 17.77
CA GLU A 335 5.97 1.79 17.13
C GLU A 335 6.79 2.75 16.27
N CYS A 336 6.47 2.83 14.98
CA CYS A 336 7.17 3.68 14.04
C CYS A 336 6.87 5.17 14.30
N CYS A 337 7.89 6.00 14.28
CA CYS A 337 7.74 7.44 14.42
C CYS A 337 7.30 8.12 13.12
N SER A 338 6.92 9.37 13.21
CA SER A 338 6.33 10.13 12.10
C SER A 338 7.23 10.27 10.88
N GLY A 339 8.55 10.35 11.06
CA GLY A 339 9.52 10.46 9.97
C GLY A 339 9.84 9.15 9.26
N ASP A 340 9.60 8.02 9.94
CA ASP A 340 9.78 6.67 9.39
C ASP A 340 8.52 6.16 8.65
N LEU A 341 7.35 6.76 8.90
CA LEU A 341 6.12 6.38 8.23
C LEU A 341 6.14 6.69 6.73
N ALA A 342 5.90 5.69 5.89
CA ALA A 342 5.61 5.89 4.47
C ALA A 342 4.40 6.82 4.25
N ASP A 343 4.33 7.46 3.07
CA ASP A 343 3.35 8.53 2.81
C ASP A 343 1.88 8.12 2.92
N LEU A 344 1.57 6.86 2.64
CA LEU A 344 0.19 6.36 2.71
C LEU A 344 -0.23 5.89 4.10
N LYS A 345 0.72 5.65 5.01
CA LYS A 345 0.44 5.14 6.35
C LYS A 345 0.02 6.25 7.30
N CYS A 346 -1.05 6.02 8.05
CA CYS A 346 -1.43 6.88 9.16
C CYS A 346 -0.81 6.39 10.49
N ARG A 347 -0.53 5.08 10.62
CA ARG A 347 0.15 4.47 11.77
C ARG A 347 0.82 3.17 11.33
N SER A 348 1.97 2.85 11.90
CA SER A 348 2.68 1.59 11.65
C SER A 348 3.46 1.16 12.89
N CYS A 349 3.61 -0.14 13.06
CA CYS A 349 4.59 -0.69 14.00
C CYS A 349 5.26 -1.91 13.38
N ASP A 350 6.48 -2.17 13.80
CA ASP A 350 7.22 -3.34 13.45
C ASP A 350 7.20 -4.34 14.61
N ILE A 351 7.17 -5.63 14.26
CA ILE A 351 7.49 -6.70 15.18
C ILE A 351 8.90 -7.14 14.83
N GLU A 352 9.75 -7.09 15.83
CA GLU A 352 11.15 -7.46 15.71
C GLU A 352 11.44 -8.72 16.54
N ALA A 353 12.17 -9.66 15.95
CA ALA A 353 12.61 -10.88 16.61
C ALA A 353 13.99 -10.71 17.23
N TRP A 354 14.22 -11.39 18.35
CA TRP A 354 15.51 -11.41 19.00
C TRP A 354 16.53 -12.24 18.19
N SER A 355 17.69 -11.65 17.93
CA SER A 355 18.88 -12.32 17.42
C SER A 355 19.87 -12.54 18.56
N PRO A 356 20.01 -13.74 19.11
CA PRO A 356 21.00 -14.00 20.14
C PRO A 356 22.45 -13.86 19.62
N ARG A 357 22.69 -14.04 18.32
CA ARG A 357 23.98 -13.81 17.66
C ARG A 357 24.39 -12.35 17.71
N GLN A 358 23.47 -11.45 17.34
CA GLN A 358 23.72 -10.00 17.31
C GLN A 358 23.49 -9.31 18.67
N GLN A 359 22.78 -9.99 19.59
CA GLN A 359 22.26 -9.43 20.83
C GLN A 359 21.40 -8.19 20.57
N LYS A 360 20.60 -8.26 19.51
CA LYS A 360 19.70 -7.19 19.06
C LYS A 360 18.39 -7.77 18.51
N TYR A 361 17.38 -6.93 18.48
CA TYR A 361 16.15 -7.22 17.74
C TYR A 361 16.29 -6.77 16.28
N PHE A 362 15.65 -7.49 15.37
CA PHE A 362 15.57 -7.15 13.95
C PHE A 362 14.14 -7.34 13.42
N GLU A 363 13.75 -6.51 12.47
CA GLU A 363 12.41 -6.49 11.88
C GLU A 363 12.08 -7.81 11.18
N VAL A 364 10.93 -8.41 11.55
CA VAL A 364 10.39 -9.62 10.93
C VAL A 364 8.98 -9.42 10.36
N CYS A 365 8.21 -8.45 10.89
CA CYS A 365 6.89 -8.08 10.39
C CYS A 365 6.71 -6.57 10.49
N SER A 366 5.92 -6.00 9.57
CA SER A 366 5.50 -4.60 9.63
C SER A 366 4.00 -4.52 9.48
N CYS A 367 3.33 -3.98 10.51
CA CYS A 367 1.90 -3.77 10.57
C CYS A 367 1.56 -2.33 10.22
N SER A 368 0.61 -2.12 9.31
CA SER A 368 0.28 -0.79 8.81
C SER A 368 -1.23 -0.53 8.80
N ASN A 369 -1.62 0.64 9.31
CA ASN A 369 -2.93 1.22 9.06
C ASN A 369 -2.76 2.36 8.03
N LEU A 370 -3.45 2.23 6.90
CA LEU A 370 -3.39 3.21 5.81
C LEU A 370 -4.61 4.14 5.81
N GLY A 371 -5.54 3.94 6.76
CA GLY A 371 -6.79 4.68 6.76
C GLY A 371 -7.50 4.55 5.41
N ASP A 372 -7.96 5.67 4.87
CA ASP A 372 -8.64 5.73 3.57
C ASP A 372 -7.69 5.97 2.37
N ALA A 373 -6.36 6.00 2.57
CA ALA A 373 -5.41 6.41 1.54
C ALA A 373 -5.50 5.58 0.26
N GLN A 374 -5.46 4.25 0.38
CA GLN A 374 -5.58 3.32 -0.75
C GLN A 374 -7.02 3.29 -1.27
N ALA A 375 -8.00 3.25 -0.37
CA ALA A 375 -9.41 3.21 -0.73
C ALA A 375 -9.83 4.44 -1.56
N ARG A 376 -9.29 5.61 -1.26
CA ARG A 376 -9.55 6.83 -2.02
C ARG A 376 -8.93 6.77 -3.42
N ARG A 377 -7.71 6.28 -3.55
CA ARG A 377 -7.03 6.13 -4.85
C ARG A 377 -7.72 5.09 -5.74
N LEU A 378 -8.09 3.95 -5.16
CA LEU A 378 -8.71 2.81 -5.85
C LEU A 378 -10.24 2.85 -5.84
N LYS A 379 -10.87 3.89 -5.25
CA LYS A 379 -12.32 4.06 -5.15
C LYS A 379 -13.01 2.87 -4.46
N ILE A 380 -12.41 2.36 -3.37
CA ILE A 380 -12.96 1.28 -2.56
C ILE A 380 -13.95 1.88 -1.56
N ARG A 381 -15.22 1.63 -1.75
CA ARG A 381 -16.30 2.27 -1.01
C ARG A 381 -17.25 1.24 -0.43
N TYR A 382 -18.03 1.64 0.54
CA TYR A 382 -19.22 0.92 0.97
C TYR A 382 -20.40 1.87 1.09
N LYS A 383 -21.59 1.32 1.07
CA LYS A 383 -22.83 2.06 1.29
C LYS A 383 -23.32 1.72 2.68
N ASP A 384 -23.38 2.74 3.56
CA ASP A 384 -23.84 2.56 4.92
C ASP A 384 -25.37 2.38 5.00
N ASP A 385 -25.88 2.02 6.18
CA ASP A 385 -27.31 1.78 6.40
C ASP A 385 -28.19 3.00 6.11
N SER A 386 -27.63 4.21 6.14
CA SER A 386 -28.32 5.45 5.74
C SER A 386 -28.37 5.65 4.22
N GLY A 387 -27.70 4.79 3.46
CA GLY A 387 -27.53 4.90 2.02
C GLY A 387 -26.41 5.82 1.56
N LYS A 388 -25.60 6.36 2.49
CA LYS A 388 -24.49 7.26 2.18
C LYS A 388 -23.25 6.45 1.79
N MET A 389 -22.53 6.94 0.77
CA MET A 389 -21.25 6.38 0.34
C MET A 389 -20.13 6.78 1.27
N GLN A 390 -19.41 5.78 1.77
CA GLN A 390 -18.24 5.93 2.64
C GLN A 390 -17.03 5.27 2.00
N LEU A 391 -15.82 5.74 2.31
CA LEU A 391 -14.57 5.05 1.95
C LEU A 391 -14.26 3.98 2.99
N CYS A 392 -13.76 2.84 2.53
CA CYS A 392 -13.21 1.84 3.42
C CYS A 392 -11.85 2.30 3.98
N HIS A 393 -11.45 1.72 5.11
CA HIS A 393 -10.07 1.73 5.59
C HIS A 393 -9.38 0.42 5.22
N THR A 394 -8.08 0.48 4.98
CA THR A 394 -7.26 -0.68 4.65
C THR A 394 -6.11 -0.84 5.63
N LEU A 395 -5.84 -2.08 5.99
CA LEU A 395 -4.73 -2.45 6.87
C LEU A 395 -4.03 -3.68 6.32
N ASN A 396 -2.75 -3.79 6.60
CA ASN A 396 -1.97 -4.99 6.32
C ASN A 396 -0.99 -5.27 7.46
N ASN A 397 -0.55 -6.52 7.52
CA ASN A 397 0.55 -6.94 8.36
C ASN A 397 1.16 -8.21 7.78
N THR A 398 2.45 -8.36 7.91
CA THR A 398 3.13 -9.61 7.62
C THR A 398 2.73 -10.66 8.66
N CYS A 399 2.18 -11.78 8.21
CA CYS A 399 2.04 -12.97 9.05
C CYS A 399 3.41 -13.61 9.25
N VAL A 400 4.04 -14.00 8.15
CA VAL A 400 5.41 -14.53 8.13
C VAL A 400 6.06 -14.33 6.77
N ALA A 401 7.34 -13.92 6.80
CA ALA A 401 8.26 -13.92 5.67
C ALA A 401 9.39 -14.92 5.99
N PRO A 402 9.42 -16.09 5.34
CA PRO A 402 10.34 -17.17 5.71
C PRO A 402 11.81 -16.78 5.83
N PRO A 403 12.42 -15.93 4.97
CA PRO A 403 13.83 -15.62 5.11
C PRO A 403 14.19 -15.06 6.47
N ARG A 404 13.46 -14.07 6.96
CA ARG A 404 13.69 -13.47 8.28
C ARG A 404 13.24 -14.41 9.41
N MET A 405 12.18 -15.16 9.20
CA MET A 405 11.73 -16.18 10.15
C MET A 405 12.79 -17.29 10.30
N LEU A 406 13.39 -17.74 9.20
CA LEU A 406 14.46 -18.76 9.25
C LEU A 406 15.68 -18.28 10.03
N ILE A 407 16.08 -17.02 9.87
CA ILE A 407 17.15 -16.43 10.69
C ILE A 407 16.79 -16.54 12.17
N ALA A 408 15.59 -16.06 12.54
CA ALA A 408 15.13 -16.12 13.92
C ALA A 408 15.03 -17.55 14.46
N LEU A 409 14.48 -18.49 13.67
CA LEU A 409 14.35 -19.89 14.05
C LEU A 409 15.72 -20.55 14.27
N LEU A 410 16.63 -20.39 13.31
CA LEU A 410 17.95 -21.00 13.37
C LEU A 410 18.74 -20.46 14.56
N GLU A 411 18.81 -19.15 14.75
CA GLU A 411 19.60 -18.56 15.83
C GLU A 411 19.03 -18.86 17.23
N ASN A 412 17.69 -18.86 17.41
CA ASN A 412 17.06 -19.12 18.71
C ASN A 412 16.92 -20.62 19.04
N ASN A 413 17.10 -21.53 18.09
CA ASN A 413 16.93 -22.96 18.30
C ASN A 413 18.21 -23.79 18.04
N LEU A 414 19.34 -23.13 17.71
CA LEU A 414 20.64 -23.77 17.59
C LEU A 414 21.08 -24.34 18.94
N ARG A 415 21.70 -25.48 18.93
CA ARG A 415 22.32 -26.13 20.10
C ARG A 415 23.85 -26.17 19.95
N ALA A 416 24.53 -26.42 21.08
CA ALA A 416 26.00 -26.46 21.13
C ALA A 416 26.62 -27.51 20.21
N ASP A 417 25.88 -28.62 19.93
CA ASP A 417 26.29 -29.68 19.01
C ASP A 417 26.03 -29.36 17.53
N GLY A 418 25.55 -28.15 17.22
CA GLY A 418 25.20 -27.73 15.86
C GLY A 418 23.83 -28.18 15.38
N SER A 419 23.11 -28.98 16.15
CA SER A 419 21.74 -29.36 15.82
C SER A 419 20.76 -28.23 16.04
N VAL A 420 19.63 -28.23 15.33
CA VAL A 420 18.58 -27.19 15.44
C VAL A 420 17.29 -27.85 15.94
N ARG A 421 16.78 -27.40 17.06
CA ARG A 421 15.48 -27.80 17.60
C ARG A 421 14.35 -27.27 16.70
N ILE A 422 13.38 -28.09 16.38
CA ILE A 422 12.16 -27.67 15.71
C ILE A 422 11.10 -27.32 16.78
N PRO A 423 10.59 -26.09 16.83
CA PRO A 423 9.53 -25.70 17.75
C PRO A 423 8.32 -26.64 17.61
N LYS A 424 7.68 -26.97 18.73
CA LYS A 424 6.59 -27.97 18.78
C LYS A 424 5.46 -27.66 17.78
N ALA A 425 5.11 -26.38 17.63
CA ALA A 425 4.06 -25.94 16.71
C ALA A 425 4.42 -26.19 15.23
N LEU A 426 5.71 -26.25 14.89
CA LEU A 426 6.19 -26.47 13.52
C LEU A 426 6.42 -27.96 13.19
N GLN A 427 6.57 -28.83 14.18
CA GLN A 427 6.87 -30.27 13.97
C GLN A 427 5.86 -30.97 13.06
N PRO A 428 4.52 -30.73 13.15
CA PRO A 428 3.57 -31.36 12.23
C PRO A 428 3.84 -31.05 10.76
N TYR A 429 4.34 -29.86 10.47
CA TYR A 429 4.68 -29.38 9.12
C TYR A 429 6.06 -29.88 8.65
N MET A 430 6.86 -30.40 9.57
CA MET A 430 8.16 -31.03 9.33
C MET A 430 8.10 -32.57 9.38
N GLY A 431 6.90 -33.15 9.23
CA GLY A 431 6.71 -34.60 9.27
C GLY A 431 7.00 -35.24 10.64
N GLY A 432 6.83 -34.46 11.74
CA GLY A 432 7.10 -34.92 13.09
C GLY A 432 8.58 -34.82 13.52
N THR A 433 9.43 -34.22 12.69
CA THR A 433 10.85 -34.01 13.02
C THR A 433 10.98 -33.05 14.20
N GLU A 434 11.67 -33.44 15.26
CA GLU A 434 11.89 -32.64 16.47
C GLU A 434 13.21 -31.88 16.44
N VAL A 435 14.22 -32.45 15.76
CA VAL A 435 15.59 -31.90 15.71
C VAL A 435 16.16 -32.15 14.32
N LEU A 436 16.75 -31.12 13.74
CA LEU A 436 17.59 -31.25 12.55
C LEU A 436 19.04 -31.50 12.97
N ILE A 437 19.65 -32.50 12.35
CA ILE A 437 21.05 -32.87 12.62
C ILE A 437 21.91 -32.35 11.46
N PRO A 438 22.99 -31.59 11.74
CA PRO A 438 23.89 -31.12 10.71
C PRO A 438 24.58 -32.30 10.00
N LYS A 439 24.94 -32.09 8.73
CA LYS A 439 25.65 -33.09 7.91
C LYS A 439 27.17 -32.94 8.02
N HIS A 440 27.61 -31.74 8.41
CA HIS A 440 29.03 -31.37 8.53
C HIS A 440 29.33 -30.64 9.84
#